data_caf272ae59e7f9dad27be1a15698614a
#
_entry.id   caf272ae59e7f9dad27be1a15698614a
#
_cell.length_a   1.000
_cell.length_b   1.000
_cell.length_c   1.000
_cell.angle_alpha   90.00
_cell.angle_beta   90.00
_cell.angle_gamma   90.00
#
_symmetry.space_group_name_H-M   'P 1'
#
loop_
_entity.id
_entity.type
_entity.pdbx_description
1 polymer ?
#
loop_
_entity_poly.entity_id
_entity_poly.type
_entity_poly.pdbx_seq_one_letter_code
_entity_poly.pdbx_strand_id
1 'polypeptide(L)'
;MNETELNELKKWLQTVFIDNLVIVVGSGLSCAEGLPSMGKLAERLKEKIAEYLSEEKDKVAWNAIVGILDSEGLEAALLKQQQANESIESAIIKITAEYVLCEEQKTINKCIAENKKLKFSYLLSHASAANPKVARVITTNYDRLIEFAAEYENWGVDSMMVGRYWGKHDPDLSNKLQVRDISVKGKTPKLVYRDHIKIFKPHGSLDWFMAGDIPMTSCIGSTEEPLIITPGVGKYKKGYGQPFDAHREQGNRAIDDAASILCIGYGFNDDHLQTHLTARIRSGVKTLLLTRGLSDNARKVVNESSNCKALIFNENPLGTMVICKEGEKLIPDVQWWDVEYFVKEVLENGR
;
A
#
# COMPACT_ATOMS: atom_id res chain seq x y z
N MET A 1 7.01 21.80 21.03
CA MET A 1 8.31 21.14 21.33
C MET A 1 9.39 22.20 21.37
N ASN A 2 10.39 22.07 22.26
CA ASN A 2 11.58 22.90 22.22
C ASN A 2 12.59 22.35 21.17
N GLU A 3 13.66 23.11 20.89
CA GLU A 3 14.64 22.78 19.84
C GLU A 3 15.38 21.46 20.13
N THR A 4 15.71 21.17 21.38
CA THR A 4 16.37 19.94 21.79
C THR A 4 15.47 18.72 21.55
N GLU A 5 14.21 18.80 21.98
CA GLU A 5 13.22 17.74 21.76
C GLU A 5 12.98 17.49 20.25
N LEU A 6 12.97 18.56 19.45
CA LEU A 6 12.80 18.47 18.00
C LEU A 6 13.98 17.74 17.34
N ASN A 7 15.21 18.06 17.77
CA ASN A 7 16.42 17.42 17.27
C ASN A 7 16.50 15.93 17.68
N GLU A 8 16.10 15.60 18.91
CA GLU A 8 15.99 14.20 19.36
C GLU A 8 14.94 13.43 18.55
N LEU A 9 13.79 14.04 18.30
CA LEU A 9 12.77 13.45 17.45
C LEU A 9 13.28 13.19 16.02
N LYS A 10 13.91 14.18 15.38
CA LYS A 10 14.49 14.02 14.04
C LYS A 10 15.48 12.86 14.00
N LYS A 11 16.39 12.76 14.96
CA LYS A 11 17.34 11.65 15.08
C LYS A 11 16.60 10.32 15.19
N TRP A 12 15.57 10.23 16.03
CA TRP A 12 14.78 9.03 16.17
C TRP A 12 14.11 8.63 14.86
N LEU A 13 13.48 9.59 14.16
CA LEU A 13 12.83 9.37 12.87
C LEU A 13 13.80 8.83 11.80
N GLN A 14 14.99 9.40 11.73
CA GLN A 14 16.05 8.95 10.81
C GLN A 14 16.51 7.51 11.07
N THR A 15 16.51 7.07 12.34
CA THR A 15 16.90 5.69 12.69
C THR A 15 15.89 4.62 12.27
N VAL A 16 14.74 4.98 11.71
CA VAL A 16 13.82 4.05 11.06
C VAL A 16 14.36 3.59 9.68
N PHE A 17 15.16 4.43 9.03
CA PHE A 17 15.65 4.22 7.67
C PHE A 17 16.98 3.45 7.68
N ILE A 18 16.90 2.16 7.97
CA ILE A 18 18.04 1.23 8.04
C ILE A 18 17.81 0.04 7.10
N ASP A 19 18.82 -0.80 6.94
CA ASP A 19 18.67 -2.04 6.16
C ASP A 19 17.58 -2.93 6.74
N ASN A 20 16.91 -3.66 5.85
CA ASN A 20 15.70 -4.42 6.15
C ASN A 20 14.50 -3.59 6.65
N LEU A 21 14.44 -2.31 6.24
CA LEU A 21 13.20 -1.53 6.36
C LEU A 21 12.10 -2.20 5.53
N VAL A 22 10.93 -2.36 6.13
CA VAL A 22 9.70 -2.75 5.44
C VAL A 22 8.74 -1.57 5.42
N ILE A 23 8.25 -1.26 4.22
CA ILE A 23 7.29 -0.17 3.99
C ILE A 23 5.91 -0.79 3.77
N VAL A 24 4.97 -0.47 4.64
CA VAL A 24 3.56 -0.89 4.53
C VAL A 24 2.74 0.29 4.03
N VAL A 25 2.12 0.13 2.88
CA VAL A 25 1.36 1.21 2.23
C VAL A 25 -0.12 0.86 2.19
N GLY A 26 -0.95 1.78 2.69
CA GLY A 26 -2.40 1.72 2.57
C GLY A 26 -2.95 2.76 1.60
N SER A 27 -4.27 2.81 1.48
CA SER A 27 -5.00 3.70 0.55
C SER A 27 -4.73 5.19 0.78
N GLY A 28 -4.28 5.59 1.98
CA GLY A 28 -3.97 6.98 2.27
C GLY A 28 -2.88 7.58 1.40
N LEU A 29 -1.89 6.78 0.95
CA LEU A 29 -0.87 7.26 0.01
C LEU A 29 -1.48 7.53 -1.36
N SER A 30 -2.28 6.60 -1.90
CA SER A 30 -2.95 6.76 -3.19
C SER A 30 -3.98 7.90 -3.16
N CYS A 31 -4.69 8.08 -2.04
CA CYS A 31 -5.59 9.23 -1.84
C CYS A 31 -4.82 10.57 -1.86
N ALA A 32 -3.61 10.62 -1.32
CA ALA A 32 -2.76 11.82 -1.36
C ALA A 32 -2.29 12.17 -2.79
N GLU A 33 -2.32 11.21 -3.70
CA GLU A 33 -2.06 11.39 -5.14
C GLU A 33 -3.34 11.65 -5.96
N GLY A 34 -4.52 11.63 -5.33
CA GLY A 34 -5.79 11.96 -5.97
C GLY A 34 -6.71 10.78 -6.23
N LEU A 35 -6.30 9.55 -5.91
CA LEU A 35 -7.17 8.38 -6.04
C LEU A 35 -8.34 8.42 -5.05
N PRO A 36 -9.44 7.71 -5.34
CA PRO A 36 -10.63 7.74 -4.49
C PRO A 36 -10.37 7.11 -3.11
N SER A 37 -10.92 7.74 -2.08
CA SER A 37 -11.04 7.14 -0.75
C SER A 37 -12.15 6.08 -0.72
N MET A 38 -12.18 5.26 0.33
CA MET A 38 -13.25 4.27 0.55
C MET A 38 -14.65 4.92 0.54
N GLY A 39 -14.79 6.15 1.06
CA GLY A 39 -16.06 6.88 1.00
C GLY A 39 -16.46 7.24 -0.43
N LYS A 40 -15.53 7.75 -1.24
CA LYS A 40 -15.79 8.03 -2.65
C LYS A 40 -16.09 6.76 -3.46
N LEU A 41 -15.43 5.65 -3.12
CA LEU A 41 -15.75 4.36 -3.73
C LEU A 41 -17.17 3.90 -3.35
N ALA A 42 -17.56 4.06 -2.09
CA ALA A 42 -18.90 3.74 -1.64
C ALA A 42 -19.98 4.54 -2.40
N GLU A 43 -19.79 5.86 -2.57
CA GLU A 43 -20.70 6.69 -3.37
C GLU A 43 -20.75 6.21 -4.83
N ARG A 44 -19.61 5.90 -5.43
CA ARG A 44 -19.55 5.37 -6.81
C ARG A 44 -20.31 4.05 -6.97
N LEU A 45 -20.19 3.16 -5.97
CA LEU A 45 -20.91 1.89 -5.96
C LEU A 45 -22.43 2.13 -5.87
N LYS A 46 -22.90 3.05 -5.01
CA LYS A 46 -24.32 3.40 -4.91
C LYS A 46 -24.87 3.89 -6.24
N GLU A 47 -24.12 4.72 -6.95
CA GLU A 47 -24.54 5.30 -8.22
C GLU A 47 -24.62 4.26 -9.34
N LYS A 48 -23.67 3.32 -9.38
CA LYS A 48 -23.42 2.52 -10.59
C LYS A 48 -23.82 1.06 -10.50
N ILE A 49 -23.93 0.47 -9.33
CA ILE A 49 -24.05 -0.99 -9.22
C ILE A 49 -25.35 -1.52 -9.84
N ALA A 50 -26.43 -0.72 -9.83
CA ALA A 50 -27.69 -1.11 -10.44
C ALA A 50 -27.59 -1.36 -11.97
N GLU A 51 -26.62 -0.74 -12.64
CA GLU A 51 -26.35 -0.93 -14.07
C GLU A 51 -25.72 -2.31 -14.36
N TYR A 52 -25.10 -2.94 -13.37
CA TYR A 52 -24.40 -4.22 -13.45
C TYR A 52 -25.23 -5.41 -12.92
N LEU A 53 -26.34 -5.14 -12.22
CA LEU A 53 -27.20 -6.19 -11.64
C LEU A 53 -28.42 -6.43 -12.56
N SER A 54 -28.49 -7.64 -13.13
CA SER A 54 -29.59 -8.02 -14.03
C SER A 54 -30.81 -8.54 -13.29
N GLU A 55 -30.61 -9.22 -12.13
CA GLU A 55 -31.70 -9.84 -11.40
C GLU A 55 -32.26 -8.92 -10.30
N GLU A 56 -33.60 -8.90 -10.17
CA GLU A 56 -34.28 -8.06 -9.17
C GLU A 56 -33.92 -8.44 -7.73
N LYS A 57 -33.69 -9.74 -7.46
CA LYS A 57 -33.23 -10.20 -6.14
C LYS A 57 -31.90 -9.58 -5.73
N ASP A 58 -30.96 -9.37 -6.70
CA ASP A 58 -29.65 -8.81 -6.44
C ASP A 58 -29.74 -7.30 -6.14
N LYS A 59 -30.64 -6.60 -6.83
CA LYS A 59 -30.95 -5.21 -6.54
C LYS A 59 -31.55 -5.01 -5.15
N VAL A 60 -32.45 -5.91 -4.75
CA VAL A 60 -33.03 -5.90 -3.38
C VAL A 60 -31.94 -6.15 -2.34
N ALA A 61 -31.06 -7.13 -2.56
CA ALA A 61 -29.95 -7.42 -1.66
C ALA A 61 -28.97 -6.24 -1.56
N TRP A 62 -28.66 -5.59 -2.71
CA TRP A 62 -27.83 -4.38 -2.71
C TRP A 62 -28.47 -3.21 -1.94
N ASN A 63 -29.76 -2.96 -2.12
CA ASN A 63 -30.46 -1.91 -1.39
C ASN A 63 -30.39 -2.11 0.14
N ALA A 64 -30.41 -3.36 0.60
CA ALA A 64 -30.21 -3.67 2.02
C ALA A 64 -28.76 -3.34 2.48
N ILE A 65 -27.76 -3.55 1.63
CA ILE A 65 -26.35 -3.16 1.89
C ILE A 65 -26.25 -1.63 1.98
N VAL A 66 -26.87 -0.90 1.05
CA VAL A 66 -26.88 0.58 1.03
C VAL A 66 -27.44 1.15 2.34
N GLY A 67 -28.49 0.53 2.90
CA GLY A 67 -29.07 0.97 4.18
C GLY A 67 -28.09 0.93 5.37
N ILE A 68 -27.08 0.06 5.32
CA ILE A 68 -26.05 -0.06 6.36
C ILE A 68 -24.82 0.81 6.05
N LEU A 69 -24.54 0.98 4.76
CA LEU A 69 -23.33 1.64 4.26
C LEU A 69 -23.16 3.07 4.76
N ASP A 70 -24.25 3.83 4.87
CA ASP A 70 -24.24 5.22 5.35
C ASP A 70 -23.92 5.36 6.83
N SER A 71 -24.22 4.33 7.64
CA SER A 71 -23.99 4.34 9.09
C SER A 71 -22.67 3.68 9.51
N GLU A 72 -22.21 2.67 8.78
CA GLU A 72 -21.09 1.83 9.22
C GLU A 72 -19.91 1.78 8.24
N GLY A 73 -20.07 2.33 7.05
CA GLY A 73 -19.06 2.32 5.99
C GLY A 73 -19.09 1.04 5.15
N LEU A 74 -18.37 1.08 4.02
CA LEU A 74 -18.43 0.06 2.96
C LEU A 74 -18.02 -1.34 3.45
N GLU A 75 -16.91 -1.45 4.17
CA GLU A 75 -16.37 -2.73 4.62
C GLU A 75 -17.31 -3.43 5.60
N ALA A 76 -17.80 -2.69 6.60
CA ALA A 76 -18.73 -3.23 7.60
C ALA A 76 -20.08 -3.61 6.97
N ALA A 77 -20.60 -2.80 6.05
CA ALA A 77 -21.84 -3.08 5.33
C ALA A 77 -21.75 -4.38 4.52
N LEU A 78 -20.65 -4.59 3.80
CA LEU A 78 -20.42 -5.78 2.99
C LEU A 78 -20.17 -7.04 3.85
N LEU A 79 -19.52 -6.91 5.01
CA LEU A 79 -19.30 -8.01 5.94
C LEU A 79 -20.57 -8.47 6.63
N LYS A 80 -21.48 -7.57 6.98
CA LYS A 80 -22.74 -7.89 7.66
C LYS A 80 -23.75 -8.60 6.76
N GLN A 81 -23.72 -8.31 5.48
CA GLN A 81 -24.60 -8.95 4.49
C GLN A 81 -24.00 -10.27 4.01
N GLN A 82 -24.35 -11.36 4.71
CA GLN A 82 -23.99 -12.74 4.31
C GLN A 82 -24.58 -13.18 2.96
N GLN A 83 -25.38 -12.34 2.30
CA GLN A 83 -26.10 -12.60 1.06
C GLN A 83 -25.46 -11.93 -0.17
N ALA A 84 -24.26 -11.36 -0.05
CA ALA A 84 -23.54 -10.93 -1.24
C ALA A 84 -23.27 -12.17 -2.12
N ASN A 85 -24.00 -12.27 -3.21
CA ASN A 85 -23.83 -13.33 -4.19
C ASN A 85 -22.73 -12.95 -5.19
N GLU A 86 -22.33 -13.93 -6.01
CA GLU A 86 -21.27 -13.74 -7.03
C GLU A 86 -21.56 -12.57 -7.98
N SER A 87 -22.82 -12.28 -8.28
CA SER A 87 -23.23 -11.19 -9.16
C SER A 87 -22.88 -9.82 -8.54
N ILE A 88 -23.22 -9.63 -7.26
CA ILE A 88 -22.91 -8.37 -6.54
C ILE A 88 -21.38 -8.24 -6.37
N GLU A 89 -20.69 -9.31 -6.01
CA GLU A 89 -19.22 -9.30 -5.88
C GLU A 89 -18.53 -8.91 -7.19
N SER A 90 -18.93 -9.52 -8.30
CA SER A 90 -18.40 -9.21 -9.64
C SER A 90 -18.69 -7.76 -10.03
N ALA A 91 -19.90 -7.26 -9.75
CA ALA A 91 -20.25 -5.85 -10.00
C ALA A 91 -19.37 -4.90 -9.18
N ILE A 92 -19.14 -5.20 -7.89
CA ILE A 92 -18.25 -4.40 -7.02
C ILE A 92 -16.81 -4.39 -7.57
N ILE A 93 -16.27 -5.55 -7.95
CA ILE A 93 -14.93 -5.67 -8.51
C ILE A 93 -14.79 -4.83 -9.77
N LYS A 94 -15.72 -4.96 -10.72
CA LYS A 94 -15.70 -4.21 -12.01
C LYS A 94 -15.75 -2.71 -11.78
N ILE A 95 -16.72 -2.22 -11.01
CA ILE A 95 -16.87 -0.79 -10.73
C ILE A 95 -15.65 -0.25 -9.99
N THR A 96 -15.13 -1.00 -9.00
CA THR A 96 -13.93 -0.61 -8.26
C THR A 96 -12.74 -0.50 -9.20
N ALA A 97 -12.50 -1.52 -10.02
CA ALA A 97 -11.38 -1.54 -10.95
C ALA A 97 -11.46 -0.42 -11.98
N GLU A 98 -12.61 -0.21 -12.61
CA GLU A 98 -12.82 0.86 -13.58
C GLU A 98 -12.59 2.25 -12.96
N TYR A 99 -13.11 2.47 -11.76
CA TYR A 99 -12.97 3.77 -11.09
C TYR A 99 -11.52 4.04 -10.69
N VAL A 100 -10.87 3.07 -10.02
CA VAL A 100 -9.47 3.25 -9.58
C VAL A 100 -8.53 3.36 -10.77
N LEU A 101 -8.72 2.56 -11.83
CA LEU A 101 -7.91 2.62 -13.06
C LEU A 101 -8.04 3.99 -13.76
N CYS A 102 -9.25 4.53 -13.83
CA CYS A 102 -9.49 5.85 -14.43
C CYS A 102 -8.74 6.95 -13.67
N GLU A 103 -8.81 6.95 -12.35
CA GLU A 103 -8.12 7.95 -11.52
C GLU A 103 -6.60 7.75 -11.49
N GLU A 104 -6.12 6.50 -11.51
CA GLU A 104 -4.71 6.18 -11.67
C GLU A 104 -4.15 6.75 -12.98
N GLN A 105 -4.84 6.53 -14.10
CA GLN A 105 -4.42 7.07 -15.40
C GLN A 105 -4.38 8.60 -15.42
N LYS A 106 -5.37 9.27 -14.81
CA LYS A 106 -5.36 10.73 -14.67
C LYS A 106 -4.16 11.21 -13.87
N THR A 107 -3.86 10.53 -12.76
CA THR A 107 -2.72 10.86 -11.88
C THR A 107 -1.39 10.68 -12.62
N ILE A 108 -1.19 9.55 -13.29
CA ILE A 108 0.02 9.28 -14.08
C ILE A 108 0.19 10.30 -15.22
N ASN A 109 -0.87 10.57 -15.97
CA ASN A 109 -0.84 11.55 -17.06
C ASN A 109 -0.50 12.96 -16.55
N LYS A 110 -1.02 13.34 -15.39
CA LYS A 110 -0.68 14.61 -14.75
C LYS A 110 0.80 14.65 -14.34
N CYS A 111 1.33 13.58 -13.73
CA CYS A 111 2.75 13.49 -13.37
C CYS A 111 3.64 13.64 -14.58
N ILE A 112 3.32 12.98 -15.70
CA ILE A 112 4.07 13.08 -16.96
C ILE A 112 4.00 14.49 -17.54
N ALA A 113 2.79 15.07 -17.62
CA ALA A 113 2.59 16.39 -18.21
C ALA A 113 3.25 17.52 -17.41
N GLU A 114 3.24 17.43 -16.08
CA GLU A 114 3.81 18.42 -15.17
C GLU A 114 5.28 18.13 -14.81
N ASN A 115 5.84 17.03 -15.27
CA ASN A 115 7.17 16.50 -14.86
C ASN A 115 7.31 16.44 -13.33
N LYS A 116 6.27 15.97 -12.66
CA LYS A 116 6.19 15.92 -11.20
C LYS A 116 6.31 14.49 -10.70
N LYS A 117 7.14 14.30 -9.67
CA LYS A 117 7.28 13.00 -8.99
C LYS A 117 6.08 12.69 -8.11
N LEU A 118 5.73 11.40 -8.01
CA LEU A 118 4.85 10.91 -6.96
C LEU A 118 5.54 10.96 -5.59
N LYS A 119 4.75 11.07 -4.54
CA LYS A 119 5.27 11.15 -3.15
C LYS A 119 6.15 9.96 -2.78
N PHE A 120 5.80 8.76 -3.25
CA PHE A 120 6.59 7.56 -3.00
C PHE A 120 8.00 7.63 -3.62
N SER A 121 8.17 8.30 -4.75
CA SER A 121 9.49 8.48 -5.41
C SER A 121 10.54 9.11 -4.49
N TYR A 122 10.12 10.05 -3.63
CA TYR A 122 11.05 10.71 -2.70
C TYR A 122 11.64 9.73 -1.67
N LEU A 123 10.92 8.67 -1.30
CA LEU A 123 11.41 7.67 -0.33
C LEU A 123 12.43 6.70 -0.88
N LEU A 124 12.46 6.44 -2.19
CA LEU A 124 13.26 5.37 -2.78
C LEU A 124 14.74 5.48 -2.43
N SER A 125 15.31 6.68 -2.50
CA SER A 125 16.72 6.91 -2.17
C SER A 125 17.09 6.60 -0.71
N HIS A 126 16.10 6.57 0.17
CA HIS A 126 16.23 6.37 1.62
C HIS A 126 15.74 4.99 2.08
N ALA A 127 15.07 4.22 1.23
CA ALA A 127 14.43 2.96 1.58
C ALA A 127 15.40 1.83 1.95
N SER A 128 16.69 1.98 1.65
CA SER A 128 17.76 1.05 2.06
C SER A 128 19.10 1.77 2.09
N ALA A 129 19.95 1.42 3.05
CA ALA A 129 21.35 1.85 3.10
C ALA A 129 22.28 0.93 2.30
N ALA A 130 21.80 -0.25 1.91
CA ALA A 130 22.56 -1.23 1.13
C ALA A 130 22.87 -0.77 -0.30
N ASN A 131 23.85 -1.42 -0.93
CA ASN A 131 24.16 -1.25 -2.35
C ASN A 131 24.26 -2.64 -2.99
N PRO A 132 23.36 -3.01 -3.93
CA PRO A 132 22.24 -2.23 -4.41
C PRO A 132 21.15 -1.98 -3.36
N LYS A 133 20.37 -0.93 -3.57
CA LYS A 133 19.22 -0.61 -2.73
C LYS A 133 18.05 -1.54 -3.04
N VAL A 134 17.45 -2.10 -2.02
CA VAL A 134 16.26 -2.95 -2.15
C VAL A 134 15.18 -2.44 -1.19
N ALA A 135 14.13 -1.84 -1.73
CA ALA A 135 12.97 -1.45 -0.95
C ALA A 135 11.97 -2.62 -0.88
N ARG A 136 11.56 -3.01 0.32
CA ARG A 136 10.51 -4.01 0.53
C ARG A 136 9.19 -3.32 0.83
N VAL A 137 8.24 -3.48 -0.06
CA VAL A 137 6.94 -2.79 0.01
C VAL A 137 5.82 -3.80 0.07
N ILE A 138 4.92 -3.61 1.02
CA ILE A 138 3.68 -4.37 1.14
C ILE A 138 2.54 -3.38 0.98
N THR A 139 1.60 -3.64 0.09
CA THR A 139 0.45 -2.77 -0.10
C THR A 139 -0.84 -3.53 -0.30
N THR A 140 -1.91 -3.05 0.33
CA THR A 140 -3.28 -3.51 0.09
C THR A 140 -3.98 -2.75 -1.03
N ASN A 141 -3.28 -1.79 -1.66
CA ASN A 141 -3.81 -0.99 -2.76
C ASN A 141 -3.77 -1.78 -4.07
N TYR A 142 -4.79 -1.59 -4.89
CA TYR A 142 -4.89 -2.23 -6.22
C TYR A 142 -4.15 -1.45 -7.29
N ASP A 143 -4.00 -0.13 -7.11
CA ASP A 143 -3.32 0.76 -8.07
C ASP A 143 -1.83 0.41 -8.22
N ARG A 144 -1.21 0.96 -9.29
CA ARG A 144 0.19 0.73 -9.66
C ARG A 144 1.07 1.96 -9.49
N LEU A 145 0.65 2.90 -8.64
CA LEU A 145 1.38 4.16 -8.45
C LEU A 145 2.76 3.94 -7.82
N ILE A 146 2.93 2.90 -6.99
CA ILE A 146 4.23 2.54 -6.38
C ILE A 146 5.18 2.00 -7.45
N GLU A 147 4.69 1.11 -8.31
CA GLU A 147 5.43 0.56 -9.44
C GLU A 147 5.83 1.68 -10.41
N PHE A 148 4.88 2.56 -10.76
CA PHE A 148 5.15 3.74 -11.59
C PHE A 148 6.22 4.66 -10.95
N ALA A 149 6.12 4.94 -9.65
CA ALA A 149 7.09 5.77 -8.94
C ALA A 149 8.50 5.17 -8.99
N ALA A 150 8.63 3.85 -8.85
CA ALA A 150 9.91 3.16 -8.92
C ALA A 150 10.51 3.22 -10.33
N GLU A 151 9.73 2.91 -11.36
CA GLU A 151 10.18 2.95 -12.76
C GLU A 151 10.51 4.38 -13.21
N TYR A 152 9.77 5.38 -12.73
CA TYR A 152 10.06 6.80 -13.00
C TYR A 152 11.45 7.22 -12.47
N GLU A 153 11.89 6.65 -11.36
CA GLU A 153 13.23 6.84 -10.78
C GLU A 153 14.28 5.83 -11.30
N ASN A 154 13.98 5.09 -12.38
CA ASN A 154 14.83 4.07 -12.97
C ASN A 154 15.15 2.87 -12.04
N TRP A 155 14.31 2.61 -11.06
CA TRP A 155 14.39 1.42 -10.23
C TRP A 155 13.74 0.22 -10.93
N GLY A 156 14.20 -0.98 -10.62
CA GLY A 156 13.53 -2.20 -11.02
C GLY A 156 12.28 -2.45 -10.18
N VAL A 157 11.36 -3.23 -10.73
CA VAL A 157 10.18 -3.72 -10.03
C VAL A 157 10.18 -5.24 -10.02
N ASP A 158 10.21 -5.82 -8.82
CA ASP A 158 10.01 -7.25 -8.56
C ASP A 158 8.63 -7.42 -7.93
N SER A 159 7.63 -7.65 -8.76
CA SER A 159 6.22 -7.88 -8.38
C SER A 159 5.82 -9.34 -8.45
N MET A 160 6.78 -10.26 -8.60
CA MET A 160 6.57 -11.67 -8.88
C MET A 160 5.81 -11.94 -10.19
N MET A 161 5.48 -10.91 -10.97
CA MET A 161 4.92 -10.99 -12.31
C MET A 161 5.99 -10.71 -13.36
N VAL A 162 6.01 -11.47 -14.44
CA VAL A 162 7.00 -11.38 -15.50
C VAL A 162 6.37 -11.26 -16.86
N GLY A 163 6.67 -10.20 -17.55
CA GLY A 163 6.18 -9.84 -18.87
C GLY A 163 5.75 -8.39 -18.90
N ARG A 164 5.78 -7.77 -20.08
CA ARG A 164 5.42 -6.36 -20.23
C ARG A 164 3.99 -6.21 -20.75
N TYR A 165 3.70 -6.77 -21.90
CA TYR A 165 2.36 -6.71 -22.50
C TYR A 165 1.48 -7.88 -22.08
N TRP A 166 2.09 -9.03 -21.87
CA TRP A 166 1.49 -10.26 -21.43
C TRP A 166 2.50 -10.97 -20.56
N GLY A 167 2.20 -11.08 -19.28
CA GLY A 167 3.09 -11.67 -18.30
C GLY A 167 2.38 -12.73 -17.46
N LYS A 168 3.17 -13.49 -16.72
CA LYS A 168 2.69 -14.55 -15.83
C LYS A 168 3.33 -14.44 -14.46
N HIS A 169 2.71 -15.06 -13.48
CA HIS A 169 3.28 -15.20 -12.15
C HIS A 169 4.48 -16.15 -12.18
N ASP A 170 5.68 -15.62 -11.94
CA ASP A 170 6.95 -16.35 -11.87
C ASP A 170 7.92 -15.60 -10.94
N PRO A 171 7.87 -15.86 -9.62
CA PRO A 171 8.68 -15.15 -8.61
C PRO A 171 10.19 -15.27 -8.83
N ASP A 172 10.65 -16.46 -9.25
CA ASP A 172 12.08 -16.70 -9.46
C ASP A 172 12.63 -15.91 -10.63
N LEU A 173 11.90 -15.88 -11.74
CA LEU A 173 12.29 -15.11 -12.92
C LEU A 173 12.17 -13.61 -12.65
N SER A 174 11.13 -13.15 -11.94
CA SER A 174 10.96 -11.76 -11.56
C SER A 174 12.17 -11.23 -10.77
N ASN A 175 12.63 -12.00 -9.79
CA ASN A 175 13.84 -11.65 -9.02
C ASN A 175 15.11 -11.66 -9.90
N LYS A 176 15.27 -12.66 -10.79
CA LYS A 176 16.43 -12.75 -11.69
C LYS A 176 16.50 -11.57 -12.68
N LEU A 177 15.37 -11.02 -13.09
CA LEU A 177 15.31 -9.85 -13.97
C LEU A 177 15.84 -8.55 -13.32
N GLN A 178 16.07 -8.55 -12.00
CA GLN A 178 16.71 -7.43 -11.31
C GLN A 178 18.24 -7.48 -11.38
N VAL A 179 18.84 -8.55 -11.92
CA VAL A 179 20.27 -8.65 -12.14
C VAL A 179 20.66 -7.78 -13.33
N ARG A 180 21.59 -6.85 -13.11
CA ARG A 180 22.11 -5.97 -14.16
C ARG A 180 23.47 -6.42 -14.73
N ASP A 181 24.23 -7.21 -13.94
CA ASP A 181 25.59 -7.62 -14.31
C ASP A 181 26.03 -8.86 -13.53
N ILE A 182 27.09 -9.50 -14.00
CA ILE A 182 27.75 -10.62 -13.34
C ILE A 182 29.20 -10.26 -13.08
N SER A 183 29.56 -10.02 -11.83
CA SER A 183 30.93 -9.75 -11.44
C SER A 183 31.74 -11.05 -11.31
N VAL A 184 32.83 -11.16 -12.06
CA VAL A 184 33.75 -12.30 -12.05
C VAL A 184 35.03 -11.92 -11.29
N LYS A 185 34.89 -11.53 -10.02
CA LYS A 185 36.05 -11.35 -9.12
C LYS A 185 36.30 -12.64 -8.34
N GLY A 186 37.32 -13.42 -8.74
CA GLY A 186 37.64 -14.70 -8.12
C GLY A 186 37.05 -15.92 -8.86
N LYS A 187 36.95 -17.06 -8.17
CA LYS A 187 36.50 -18.34 -8.76
C LYS A 187 34.98 -18.48 -8.89
N THR A 188 34.21 -17.65 -8.17
CA THR A 188 32.75 -17.76 -8.13
C THR A 188 32.11 -16.48 -8.71
N PRO A 189 31.29 -16.58 -9.75
CA PRO A 189 30.53 -15.45 -10.25
C PRO A 189 29.57 -14.90 -9.19
N LYS A 190 29.50 -13.59 -9.02
CA LYS A 190 28.58 -12.91 -8.13
C LYS A 190 27.58 -12.10 -8.95
N LEU A 191 26.30 -12.32 -8.73
CA LEU A 191 25.22 -11.52 -9.34
C LEU A 191 25.25 -10.10 -8.77
N VAL A 192 25.18 -9.12 -9.66
CA VAL A 192 25.08 -7.70 -9.31
C VAL A 192 23.67 -7.24 -9.66
N TYR A 193 22.88 -6.90 -8.65
CA TYR A 193 21.52 -6.42 -8.82
C TYR A 193 21.51 -4.91 -9.10
N ARG A 194 20.46 -4.41 -9.76
CA ARG A 194 20.12 -2.99 -9.81
C ARG A 194 19.33 -2.58 -8.56
N ASP A 195 19.22 -1.28 -8.33
CA ASP A 195 18.29 -0.78 -7.34
C ASP A 195 16.87 -1.17 -7.76
N HIS A 196 16.08 -1.73 -6.84
CA HIS A 196 14.75 -2.24 -7.17
C HIS A 196 13.83 -2.25 -5.95
N ILE A 197 12.53 -2.26 -6.21
CA ILE A 197 11.52 -2.56 -5.20
C ILE A 197 11.11 -4.04 -5.29
N LYS A 198 10.90 -4.67 -4.15
CA LYS A 198 10.12 -5.91 -4.01
C LYS A 198 8.75 -5.51 -3.50
N ILE A 199 7.73 -5.67 -4.34
CA ILE A 199 6.37 -5.27 -3.99
C ILE A 199 5.46 -6.48 -3.81
N PHE A 200 4.79 -6.53 -2.65
CA PHE A 200 3.86 -7.59 -2.30
C PHE A 200 2.43 -7.00 -2.22
N LYS A 201 1.53 -7.53 -3.03
CA LYS A 201 0.13 -7.08 -3.16
C LYS A 201 -0.83 -8.20 -2.77
N PRO A 202 -1.01 -8.45 -1.46
CA PRO A 202 -1.89 -9.53 -0.97
C PRO A 202 -3.36 -9.36 -1.35
N HIS A 203 -3.78 -8.16 -1.79
CA HIS A 203 -5.13 -7.87 -2.29
C HIS A 203 -5.21 -7.79 -3.82
N GLY A 204 -4.12 -8.13 -4.53
CA GLY A 204 -4.09 -8.13 -5.99
C GLY A 204 -3.76 -6.78 -6.61
N SER A 205 -3.94 -6.71 -7.92
CA SER A 205 -3.60 -5.53 -8.73
C SER A 205 -4.56 -5.38 -9.91
N LEU A 206 -4.76 -4.14 -10.36
CA LEU A 206 -5.66 -3.81 -11.48
C LEU A 206 -5.26 -4.45 -12.81
N ASP A 207 -4.01 -4.82 -12.97
CA ASP A 207 -3.45 -5.43 -14.17
C ASP A 207 -3.34 -6.96 -14.10
N TRP A 208 -3.82 -7.59 -13.00
CA TRP A 208 -3.81 -9.03 -12.87
C TRP A 208 -5.16 -9.65 -13.23
N PHE A 209 -5.13 -10.80 -13.86
CA PHE A 209 -6.34 -11.55 -14.26
C PHE A 209 -6.02 -13.04 -14.40
N MET A 210 -7.05 -13.89 -14.52
CA MET A 210 -6.88 -15.31 -14.80
C MET A 210 -6.98 -15.60 -16.29
N ALA A 211 -6.02 -16.35 -16.84
CA ALA A 211 -6.13 -16.95 -18.15
C ALA A 211 -6.21 -18.47 -17.97
N GLY A 212 -7.42 -19.01 -17.93
CA GLY A 212 -7.69 -20.35 -17.40
C GLY A 212 -7.30 -20.42 -15.93
N ASP A 213 -6.38 -21.32 -15.55
CA ASP A 213 -5.91 -21.50 -14.18
C ASP A 213 -4.59 -20.77 -13.88
N ILE A 214 -4.11 -19.93 -14.80
CA ILE A 214 -2.81 -19.26 -14.68
C ILE A 214 -3.02 -17.77 -14.37
N PRO A 215 -2.46 -17.26 -13.24
CA PRO A 215 -2.43 -15.82 -12.97
C PRO A 215 -1.54 -15.10 -13.97
N MET A 216 -2.10 -14.09 -14.63
CA MET A 216 -1.45 -13.30 -15.66
C MET A 216 -1.46 -11.81 -15.31
N THR A 217 -0.60 -11.06 -15.98
CA THR A 217 -0.59 -9.59 -15.93
C THR A 217 -0.59 -8.99 -17.33
N SER A 218 -1.21 -7.83 -17.50
CA SER A 218 -1.19 -7.09 -18.77
C SER A 218 -1.22 -5.59 -18.53
N CYS A 219 -0.22 -4.85 -19.05
CA CYS A 219 -0.20 -3.39 -18.95
C CYS A 219 -1.27 -2.70 -19.83
N ILE A 220 -1.79 -3.37 -20.86
CA ILE A 220 -2.85 -2.86 -21.73
C ILE A 220 -4.27 -3.19 -21.22
N GLY A 221 -4.36 -3.87 -20.07
CA GLY A 221 -5.61 -4.33 -19.51
C GLY A 221 -6.09 -5.68 -20.10
N SER A 222 -7.21 -6.14 -19.61
CA SER A 222 -7.91 -7.35 -20.07
C SER A 222 -9.42 -7.11 -20.04
N THR A 223 -10.18 -7.88 -20.82
CA THR A 223 -11.65 -7.96 -20.71
C THR A 223 -12.09 -8.87 -19.55
N GLU A 224 -11.15 -9.65 -19.02
CA GLU A 224 -11.39 -10.50 -17.85
C GLU A 224 -11.51 -9.68 -16.56
N GLU A 225 -12.19 -10.23 -15.59
CA GLU A 225 -12.32 -9.62 -14.28
C GLU A 225 -10.93 -9.52 -13.60
N PRO A 226 -10.53 -8.34 -13.11
CA PRO A 226 -9.24 -8.18 -12.47
C PRO A 226 -9.15 -8.97 -11.15
N LEU A 227 -7.96 -9.51 -10.88
CA LEU A 227 -7.67 -10.21 -9.63
C LEU A 227 -7.43 -9.19 -8.50
N ILE A 228 -8.52 -8.74 -7.90
CA ILE A 228 -8.51 -7.90 -6.71
C ILE A 228 -9.42 -8.46 -5.63
N ILE A 229 -9.03 -8.30 -4.37
CA ILE A 229 -9.83 -8.66 -3.20
C ILE A 229 -10.50 -7.38 -2.68
N THR A 230 -11.76 -7.21 -3.04
CA THR A 230 -12.57 -6.09 -2.54
C THR A 230 -13.02 -6.33 -1.09
N PRO A 231 -13.40 -5.27 -0.34
CA PRO A 231 -14.03 -5.43 0.96
C PRO A 231 -15.25 -6.35 0.89
N GLY A 232 -15.44 -7.23 1.89
CA GLY A 232 -16.59 -8.13 1.96
C GLY A 232 -16.25 -9.60 2.23
N VAL A 233 -17.25 -10.48 2.19
CA VAL A 233 -17.14 -11.90 2.54
C VAL A 233 -16.32 -12.71 1.54
N GLY A 234 -16.30 -12.33 0.26
CA GLY A 234 -15.50 -12.96 -0.79
C GLY A 234 -13.98 -12.94 -0.55
N LYS A 235 -13.52 -12.01 0.30
CA LYS A 235 -12.14 -11.87 0.77
C LYS A 235 -11.52 -13.19 1.23
N TYR A 236 -12.30 -14.01 1.95
CA TYR A 236 -11.81 -15.28 2.51
C TYR A 236 -11.69 -16.41 1.48
N LYS A 237 -12.53 -16.44 0.44
CA LYS A 237 -12.50 -17.51 -0.57
C LYS A 237 -11.45 -17.25 -1.66
N LYS A 238 -11.38 -16.02 -2.18
CA LYS A 238 -10.47 -15.66 -3.28
C LYS A 238 -9.01 -15.50 -2.82
N GLY A 239 -8.76 -15.08 -1.57
CA GLY A 239 -7.43 -14.81 -1.03
C GLY A 239 -6.54 -16.04 -0.74
N TYR A 240 -7.05 -17.26 -0.90
CA TYR A 240 -6.28 -18.50 -0.67
C TYR A 240 -5.74 -19.14 -1.97
N GLY A 241 -5.90 -18.49 -3.12
CA GLY A 241 -5.37 -18.95 -4.39
C GLY A 241 -4.19 -18.09 -4.88
N GLN A 242 -3.48 -18.62 -5.89
CA GLN A 242 -2.45 -17.85 -6.60
C GLN A 242 -3.09 -16.66 -7.35
N PRO A 243 -2.43 -15.48 -7.39
CA PRO A 243 -1.12 -15.14 -6.81
C PRO A 243 -1.18 -14.59 -5.38
N PHE A 244 -2.36 -14.43 -4.78
CA PHE A 244 -2.59 -13.73 -3.50
C PHE A 244 -1.84 -14.38 -2.32
N ASP A 245 -1.87 -15.71 -2.23
CA ASP A 245 -1.19 -16.46 -1.17
C ASP A 245 0.33 -16.29 -1.24
N ALA A 246 0.94 -16.33 -2.42
CA ALA A 246 2.36 -16.10 -2.61
C ALA A 246 2.76 -14.68 -2.17
N HIS A 247 1.99 -13.65 -2.56
CA HIS A 247 2.23 -12.28 -2.16
C HIS A 247 2.08 -12.08 -0.65
N ARG A 248 1.06 -12.70 -0.04
CA ARG A 248 0.85 -12.65 1.40
C ARG A 248 1.98 -13.34 2.16
N GLU A 249 2.38 -14.53 1.73
CA GLU A 249 3.46 -15.29 2.39
C GLU A 249 4.79 -14.52 2.34
N GLN A 250 5.17 -13.98 1.18
CA GLN A 250 6.40 -13.20 1.04
C GLN A 250 6.32 -11.87 1.80
N GLY A 251 5.15 -11.22 1.81
CA GLY A 251 4.92 -10.01 2.62
C GLY A 251 5.06 -10.30 4.12
N ASN A 252 4.45 -11.38 4.61
CA ASN A 252 4.56 -11.79 6.01
C ASN A 252 6.02 -12.11 6.40
N ARG A 253 6.76 -12.85 5.56
CA ARG A 253 8.19 -13.10 5.78
C ARG A 253 8.99 -11.79 5.86
N ALA A 254 8.70 -10.84 4.97
CA ALA A 254 9.36 -9.54 5.01
C ALA A 254 9.08 -8.79 6.34
N ILE A 255 7.85 -8.84 6.86
CA ILE A 255 7.49 -8.26 8.17
C ILE A 255 8.23 -8.97 9.30
N ASP A 256 8.24 -10.30 9.31
CA ASP A 256 8.88 -11.09 10.36
C ASP A 256 10.40 -10.82 10.43
N ASP A 257 11.05 -10.58 9.29
CA ASP A 257 12.46 -10.23 9.17
C ASP A 257 12.77 -8.73 9.31
N ALA A 258 11.73 -7.86 9.43
CA ALA A 258 11.91 -6.41 9.43
C ALA A 258 12.77 -5.93 10.61
N ALA A 259 13.80 -5.12 10.32
CA ALA A 259 14.58 -4.40 11.33
C ALA A 259 13.90 -3.09 11.77
N SER A 260 13.13 -2.51 10.86
CA SER A 260 12.27 -1.34 11.11
C SER A 260 11.06 -1.37 10.17
N ILE A 261 10.01 -0.63 10.52
CA ILE A 261 8.76 -0.59 9.75
C ILE A 261 8.34 0.87 9.53
N LEU A 262 7.96 1.18 8.29
CA LEU A 262 7.33 2.45 7.92
C LEU A 262 5.93 2.17 7.39
N CYS A 263 4.88 2.67 8.05
CA CYS A 263 3.50 2.59 7.57
C CYS A 263 3.09 3.93 6.97
N ILE A 264 2.57 3.94 5.74
CA ILE A 264 2.13 5.15 5.05
C ILE A 264 0.66 5.03 4.69
N GLY A 265 -0.18 5.89 5.30
CA GLY A 265 -1.62 5.89 5.02
C GLY A 265 -2.29 4.54 5.22
N TYR A 266 -1.79 3.72 6.14
CA TYR A 266 -2.31 2.39 6.45
C TYR A 266 -3.15 2.40 7.73
N GLY A 267 -4.39 1.90 7.63
CA GLY A 267 -5.38 2.00 8.70
C GLY A 267 -5.39 0.86 9.71
N PHE A 268 -4.57 -0.17 9.56
CA PHE A 268 -4.59 -1.37 10.43
C PHE A 268 -5.97 -2.05 10.52
N ASN A 269 -6.70 -2.14 9.40
CA ASN A 269 -8.01 -2.79 9.31
C ASN A 269 -7.97 -4.12 8.54
N ASP A 270 -6.80 -4.59 8.11
CA ASP A 270 -6.63 -5.86 7.41
C ASP A 270 -6.19 -6.97 8.36
N ASP A 271 -7.09 -7.89 8.73
CA ASP A 271 -6.86 -8.92 9.74
C ASP A 271 -5.69 -9.86 9.39
N HIS A 272 -5.48 -10.15 8.11
CA HIS A 272 -4.40 -11.05 7.68
C HIS A 272 -3.03 -10.41 7.82
N LEU A 273 -2.88 -9.16 7.40
CA LEU A 273 -1.63 -8.42 7.50
C LEU A 273 -1.35 -8.00 8.94
N GLN A 274 -2.39 -7.63 9.69
CA GLN A 274 -2.27 -7.17 11.07
C GLN A 274 -1.65 -8.22 12.00
N THR A 275 -1.92 -9.51 11.82
CA THR A 275 -1.42 -10.57 12.70
C THR A 275 0.10 -10.54 12.81
N HIS A 276 0.82 -10.52 11.67
CA HIS A 276 2.29 -10.42 11.64
C HIS A 276 2.77 -9.01 12.00
N LEU A 277 2.16 -7.99 11.42
CA LEU A 277 2.56 -6.60 11.60
C LEU A 277 2.47 -6.14 13.07
N THR A 278 1.34 -6.36 13.71
CA THR A 278 1.15 -5.96 15.12
C THR A 278 2.00 -6.78 16.07
N ALA A 279 2.19 -8.08 15.81
CA ALA A 279 3.10 -8.92 16.59
C ALA A 279 4.55 -8.39 16.50
N ARG A 280 5.00 -8.03 15.28
CA ARG A 280 6.32 -7.50 15.06
C ARG A 280 6.52 -6.13 15.73
N ILE A 281 5.53 -5.23 15.64
CA ILE A 281 5.56 -3.93 16.31
C ILE A 281 5.61 -4.11 17.85
N ARG A 282 4.78 -4.98 18.40
CA ARG A 282 4.77 -5.28 19.84
C ARG A 282 6.07 -5.93 20.34
N SER A 283 6.79 -6.65 19.48
CA SER A 283 8.12 -7.19 19.83
C SER A 283 9.19 -6.10 19.98
N GLY A 284 8.85 -4.82 19.73
CA GLY A 284 9.72 -3.67 19.93
C GLY A 284 10.45 -3.18 18.69
N VAL A 285 10.07 -3.67 17.50
CA VAL A 285 10.62 -3.17 16.23
C VAL A 285 10.25 -1.70 16.06
N LYS A 286 11.23 -0.88 15.73
CA LYS A 286 11.04 0.56 15.52
C LYS A 286 10.08 0.81 14.36
N THR A 287 9.00 1.52 14.65
CA THR A 287 7.91 1.72 13.69
C THR A 287 7.52 3.19 13.60
N LEU A 288 7.39 3.69 12.38
CA LEU A 288 6.90 5.04 12.08
C LEU A 288 5.64 4.95 11.24
N LEU A 289 4.60 5.69 11.61
CA LEU A 289 3.40 5.90 10.82
C LEU A 289 3.38 7.32 10.25
N LEU A 290 3.20 7.47 8.95
CA LEU A 290 2.94 8.74 8.27
C LEU A 290 1.51 8.68 7.70
N THR A 291 0.61 9.53 8.20
CA THR A 291 -0.80 9.50 7.76
C THR A 291 -1.50 10.82 8.05
N ARG A 292 -2.58 11.09 7.33
CA ARG A 292 -3.43 12.26 7.62
C ARG A 292 -4.20 12.10 8.93
N GLY A 293 -4.62 10.88 9.28
CA GLY A 293 -5.31 10.58 10.53
C GLY A 293 -5.11 9.12 10.92
N LEU A 294 -5.31 8.80 12.18
CA LEU A 294 -5.25 7.44 12.70
C LEU A 294 -6.65 6.83 12.79
N SER A 295 -6.78 5.58 12.34
CA SER A 295 -7.89 4.73 12.74
C SER A 295 -7.78 4.33 14.22
N ASP A 296 -8.85 3.82 14.81
CA ASP A 296 -8.82 3.33 16.19
C ASP A 296 -7.79 2.20 16.36
N ASN A 297 -7.71 1.29 15.40
CA ASN A 297 -6.74 0.21 15.41
C ASN A 297 -5.29 0.72 15.34
N ALA A 298 -5.01 1.67 14.44
CA ALA A 298 -3.69 2.29 14.34
C ALA A 298 -3.32 3.04 15.64
N ARG A 299 -4.26 3.80 16.22
CA ARG A 299 -4.06 4.52 17.49
C ARG A 299 -3.76 3.56 18.63
N LYS A 300 -4.47 2.43 18.71
CA LYS A 300 -4.22 1.38 19.69
C LYS A 300 -2.80 0.82 19.57
N VAL A 301 -2.35 0.50 18.35
CA VAL A 301 -0.99 -0.02 18.11
C VAL A 301 0.07 0.97 18.57
N VAL A 302 -0.08 2.27 18.24
CA VAL A 302 0.87 3.32 18.65
C VAL A 302 0.92 3.46 20.17
N ASN A 303 -0.23 3.49 20.83
CA ASN A 303 -0.31 3.67 22.29
C ASN A 303 0.23 2.47 23.09
N GLU A 304 0.13 1.26 22.53
CA GLU A 304 0.62 0.04 23.17
C GLU A 304 2.13 -0.21 22.98
N SER A 305 2.79 0.48 22.03
CA SER A 305 4.14 0.13 21.57
C SER A 305 5.14 1.24 21.86
N SER A 306 6.16 0.97 22.68
CA SER A 306 7.17 1.95 23.10
C SER A 306 8.08 2.46 21.96
N ASN A 307 8.29 1.65 20.93
CA ASN A 307 9.12 1.99 19.77
C ASN A 307 8.29 2.36 18.53
N CYS A 308 7.05 2.83 18.73
CA CYS A 308 6.15 3.24 17.67
C CYS A 308 5.81 4.73 17.81
N LYS A 309 5.91 5.47 16.71
CA LYS A 309 5.46 6.87 16.64
C LYS A 309 4.63 7.08 15.40
N ALA A 310 3.63 7.95 15.50
CA ALA A 310 2.83 8.40 14.37
C ALA A 310 2.98 9.91 14.18
N LEU A 311 3.13 10.31 12.93
CA LEU A 311 3.06 11.71 12.51
C LEU A 311 1.75 11.89 11.74
N ILE A 312 0.86 12.72 12.27
CA ILE A 312 -0.45 12.95 11.67
C ILE A 312 -0.69 14.44 11.39
N PHE A 313 -1.59 14.71 10.46
CA PHE A 313 -2.03 16.07 10.17
C PHE A 313 -2.76 16.68 11.36
N ASN A 314 -2.45 17.92 11.68
CA ASN A 314 -3.20 18.75 12.61
C ASN A 314 -3.66 20.04 11.92
N GLU A 315 -4.94 20.31 11.99
CA GLU A 315 -5.55 21.42 11.26
C GLU A 315 -5.46 22.75 12.02
N ASN A 316 -5.67 22.72 13.33
CA ASN A 316 -5.71 23.92 14.14
C ASN A 316 -4.99 23.74 15.49
N PRO A 317 -3.82 24.36 15.67
CA PRO A 317 -3.04 25.08 14.66
C PRO A 317 -2.47 24.13 13.60
N LEU A 318 -2.25 24.65 12.38
CA LEU A 318 -1.69 23.86 11.28
C LEU A 318 -0.34 23.30 11.67
N GLY A 319 -0.12 21.99 11.38
CA GLY A 319 1.15 21.35 11.71
C GLY A 319 1.11 19.82 11.68
N THR A 320 2.09 19.24 12.33
CA THR A 320 2.18 17.78 12.53
C THR A 320 2.01 17.43 13.99
N MET A 321 1.01 16.61 14.31
CA MET A 321 0.87 15.99 15.63
C MET A 321 1.72 14.72 15.68
N VAL A 322 2.60 14.65 16.65
CA VAL A 322 3.39 13.45 16.97
C VAL A 322 2.67 12.69 18.06
N ILE A 323 2.31 11.47 17.78
CA ILE A 323 1.63 10.56 18.73
C ILE A 323 2.57 9.41 19.06
N CYS A 324 2.72 9.13 20.33
CA CYS A 324 3.48 7.99 20.83
C CYS A 324 2.89 7.51 22.18
N LYS A 325 3.41 6.44 22.73
CA LYS A 325 2.94 5.88 24.01
C LYS A 325 2.99 6.88 25.16
N GLU A 326 3.95 7.80 25.15
CA GLU A 326 4.17 8.81 26.18
C GLU A 326 3.23 10.01 26.05
N GLY A 327 2.45 10.12 24.97
CA GLY A 327 1.48 11.18 24.73
C GLY A 327 1.58 11.81 23.35
N GLU A 328 0.98 12.99 23.23
CA GLU A 328 0.85 13.72 21.97
C GLU A 328 1.61 15.07 22.06
N LYS A 329 2.33 15.42 21.02
CA LYS A 329 3.06 16.70 20.92
C LYS A 329 2.88 17.30 19.54
N LEU A 330 2.48 18.58 19.49
CA LEU A 330 2.35 19.32 18.24
C LEU A 330 3.67 19.94 17.80
N ILE A 331 3.96 19.86 16.50
CA ILE A 331 4.99 20.63 15.81
C ILE A 331 4.25 21.57 14.85
N PRO A 332 4.14 22.88 15.17
CA PRO A 332 3.43 23.81 14.31
C PRO A 332 4.18 24.08 13.02
N ASP A 333 3.44 24.47 11.98
CA ASP A 333 3.94 24.97 10.69
C ASP A 333 4.80 23.98 9.89
N VAL A 334 4.80 22.67 10.24
CA VAL A 334 5.48 21.61 9.47
C VAL A 334 4.51 20.51 9.02
N GLN A 335 4.82 19.87 7.90
CA GLN A 335 3.96 18.83 7.31
C GLN A 335 4.67 17.46 7.26
N TRP A 336 5.31 17.04 8.34
CA TRP A 336 6.07 15.79 8.38
C TRP A 336 5.20 14.52 8.35
N TRP A 337 3.89 14.67 8.45
CA TRP A 337 2.93 13.59 8.19
C TRP A 337 2.80 13.24 6.70
N ASP A 338 3.19 14.16 5.81
CA ASP A 338 3.23 13.97 4.36
C ASP A 338 4.62 13.49 3.93
N VAL A 339 4.64 12.47 3.07
CA VAL A 339 5.88 11.77 2.66
C VAL A 339 6.89 12.70 2.01
N GLU A 340 6.46 13.61 1.13
CA GLU A 340 7.34 14.53 0.42
C GLU A 340 8.03 15.49 1.37
N TYR A 341 7.26 16.14 2.26
CA TYR A 341 7.80 17.08 3.24
C TYR A 341 8.65 16.36 4.28
N PHE A 342 8.24 15.16 4.71
CA PHE A 342 9.03 14.33 5.61
C PHE A 342 10.43 14.04 5.05
N VAL A 343 10.51 13.61 3.80
CA VAL A 343 11.81 13.33 3.19
C VAL A 343 12.67 14.59 3.12
N LYS A 344 12.13 15.67 2.57
CA LYS A 344 12.87 16.93 2.39
C LYS A 344 13.37 17.54 3.71
N GLU A 345 12.54 17.53 4.76
CA GLU A 345 12.82 18.27 6.00
C GLU A 345 13.45 17.40 7.09
N VAL A 346 13.24 16.09 7.08
CA VAL A 346 13.73 15.17 8.10
C VAL A 346 14.91 14.33 7.61
N LEU A 347 14.84 13.81 6.38
CA LEU A 347 15.87 12.90 5.88
C LEU A 347 16.98 13.63 5.12
N GLU A 348 16.67 14.67 4.33
CA GLU A 348 17.66 15.38 3.50
C GLU A 348 18.32 16.54 4.24
N ASN A 349 17.56 17.35 5.00
CA ASN A 349 18.10 18.50 5.75
C ASN A 349 18.74 18.12 7.10
N GLY A 350 18.86 16.86 7.41
CA GLY A 350 19.49 16.34 8.64
C GLY A 350 20.89 15.75 8.45
N ARG A 351 21.47 15.88 7.25
CA ARG A 351 22.85 15.44 6.95
C ARG A 351 23.84 16.58 6.94
#